data_e4ed843407329ac37dfcdadec5ea6da0
#
_entry.id   e4ed843407329ac37dfcdadec5ea6da0
#
_cell.length_a   1.000
_cell.length_b   1.000
_cell.length_c   1.000
_cell.angle_alpha   90.00
_cell.angle_beta   90.00
_cell.angle_gamma   90.00
#
_symmetry.space_group_name_H-M   'P 1'
#
loop_
_entity.id
_entity.type
_entity.pdbx_description
1 polymer ?
#
loop_
_entity_poly.entity_id
_entity_poly.type
_entity_poly.pdbx_seq_one_letter_code
_entity_poly.pdbx_strand_id
1 'polypeptide(L)'
;MARYPLNMPVQLKKDAEQWAENQGVSLNQFVLWAVSEKVGALKQQLDDPAFPRITYRRGGSGTIQPVLRGSGIRVQTIVTAHREWRLAEEEIAAEYGLTKAQVAEALAFFEAHRQEIEAHMRLEARLAAEANG
;
A
#
# COMPACT_ATOMS: atom_id res chain seq x y z
N MET A 1 -19.58 -6.33 -15.62
CA MET A 1 -19.22 -5.85 -14.28
C MET A 1 -19.81 -6.77 -13.22
N ALA A 2 -18.97 -7.26 -12.34
CA ALA A 2 -19.44 -8.09 -11.23
C ALA A 2 -20.29 -7.28 -10.26
N ARG A 3 -21.44 -7.81 -9.88
CA ARG A 3 -22.31 -7.19 -8.88
C ARG A 3 -22.08 -7.91 -7.56
N TYR A 4 -21.80 -7.15 -6.52
CA TYR A 4 -21.70 -7.66 -5.18
C TYR A 4 -22.99 -7.31 -4.44
N PRO A 5 -23.82 -8.32 -4.09
CA PRO A 5 -25.00 -8.02 -3.30
C PRO A 5 -24.59 -7.52 -1.92
N LEU A 6 -25.04 -6.32 -1.57
CA LEU A 6 -24.77 -5.73 -0.26
C LEU A 6 -26.00 -5.94 0.63
N ASN A 7 -25.79 -6.65 1.73
CA ASN A 7 -26.80 -6.80 2.76
C ASN A 7 -26.64 -5.65 3.75
N MET A 8 -27.47 -4.64 3.59
CA MET A 8 -27.48 -3.50 4.50
C MET A 8 -28.64 -3.60 5.49
N PRO A 9 -28.44 -3.22 6.76
CA PRO A 9 -29.56 -3.06 7.69
C PRO A 9 -30.59 -2.11 7.09
N VAL A 10 -31.87 -2.37 7.36
CA VAL A 10 -32.98 -1.61 6.77
C VAL A 10 -32.86 -0.11 7.03
N GLN A 11 -32.49 0.27 8.25
CA GLN A 11 -32.38 1.70 8.59
C GLN A 11 -31.22 2.37 7.84
N LEU A 12 -30.09 1.70 7.72
CA LEU A 12 -28.93 2.24 6.98
C LEU A 12 -29.28 2.41 5.50
N LYS A 13 -29.99 1.46 4.92
CA LYS A 13 -30.44 1.55 3.53
C LYS A 13 -31.35 2.73 3.31
N LYS A 14 -32.32 2.96 4.21
CA LYS A 14 -33.23 4.10 4.13
C LYS A 14 -32.48 5.42 4.24
N ASP A 15 -31.54 5.52 5.15
CA ASP A 15 -30.73 6.72 5.32
C ASP A 15 -29.89 6.99 4.08
N ALA A 16 -29.27 5.96 3.51
CA ALA A 16 -28.47 6.07 2.29
C ALA A 16 -29.32 6.51 1.10
N GLU A 17 -30.52 5.92 0.95
CA GLU A 17 -31.45 6.29 -0.11
C GLU A 17 -31.86 7.77 -0.02
N GLN A 18 -32.14 8.24 1.20
CA GLN A 18 -32.54 9.62 1.44
C GLN A 18 -31.40 10.59 1.09
N TRP A 19 -30.18 10.29 1.51
CA TRP A 19 -29.03 11.13 1.20
C TRP A 19 -28.70 11.11 -0.30
N ALA A 20 -28.83 9.95 -0.94
CA ALA A 20 -28.63 9.83 -2.38
C ALA A 20 -29.64 10.71 -3.14
N GLU A 21 -30.90 10.67 -2.73
CA GLU A 21 -31.94 11.51 -3.31
C GLU A 21 -31.63 13.00 -3.14
N ASN A 22 -31.17 13.40 -1.96
CA ASN A 22 -30.78 14.78 -1.69
C ASN A 22 -29.60 15.23 -2.57
N GLN A 23 -28.72 14.30 -2.94
CA GLN A 23 -27.58 14.57 -3.82
C GLN A 23 -27.94 14.45 -5.30
N GLY A 24 -29.13 14.01 -5.63
CA GLY A 24 -29.55 13.81 -7.01
C GLY A 24 -28.92 12.61 -7.70
N VAL A 25 -28.51 11.60 -6.95
CA VAL A 25 -27.85 10.41 -7.49
C VAL A 25 -28.59 9.14 -7.07
N SER A 26 -28.30 8.02 -7.76
CA SER A 26 -28.86 6.73 -7.39
C SER A 26 -28.21 6.20 -6.11
N LEU A 27 -28.87 5.24 -5.46
CA LEU A 27 -28.31 4.57 -4.30
C LEU A 27 -26.97 3.90 -4.64
N ASN A 28 -26.89 3.23 -5.79
CA ASN A 28 -25.65 2.59 -6.23
C ASN A 28 -24.52 3.61 -6.39
N GLN A 29 -24.78 4.76 -6.97
CA GLN A 29 -23.79 5.81 -7.13
C GLN A 29 -23.33 6.34 -5.77
N PHE A 30 -24.28 6.55 -4.86
CA PHE A 30 -23.99 7.02 -3.51
C PHE A 30 -23.07 6.03 -2.77
N VAL A 31 -23.38 4.72 -2.83
CA VAL A 31 -22.59 3.68 -2.20
C VAL A 31 -21.17 3.62 -2.80
N LEU A 32 -21.06 3.73 -4.13
CA LEU A 32 -19.77 3.75 -4.82
C LEU A 32 -18.91 4.90 -4.35
N TRP A 33 -19.49 6.08 -4.23
CA TRP A 33 -18.78 7.26 -3.74
C TRP A 33 -18.32 7.08 -2.31
N ALA A 34 -19.19 6.55 -1.44
CA ALA A 34 -18.86 6.33 -0.02
C ALA A 34 -17.70 5.35 0.13
N VAL A 35 -17.72 4.24 -0.62
CA VAL A 35 -16.66 3.23 -0.58
C VAL A 35 -15.36 3.82 -1.12
N SER A 36 -15.42 4.56 -2.25
CA SER A 36 -14.23 5.18 -2.84
C SER A 36 -13.59 6.19 -1.89
N GLU A 37 -14.41 6.99 -1.22
CA GLU A 37 -13.96 7.97 -0.23
C GLU A 37 -13.28 7.29 0.95
N LYS A 38 -13.90 6.24 1.48
CA LYS A 38 -13.34 5.51 2.63
C LYS A 38 -12.03 4.82 2.28
N VAL A 39 -11.96 4.20 1.10
CA VAL A 39 -10.73 3.56 0.62
C VAL A 39 -9.63 4.59 0.44
N GLY A 40 -9.95 5.75 -0.13
CA GLY A 40 -8.99 6.84 -0.29
C GLY A 40 -8.46 7.34 1.05
N ALA A 41 -9.34 7.51 2.03
CA ALA A 41 -8.95 7.93 3.38
C ALA A 41 -8.05 6.91 4.06
N LEU A 42 -8.37 5.61 3.92
CA LEU A 42 -7.55 4.54 4.49
C LEU A 42 -6.18 4.47 3.83
N LYS A 43 -6.09 4.70 2.53
CA LYS A 43 -4.80 4.74 1.83
C LYS A 43 -3.92 5.87 2.36
N GLN A 44 -4.50 7.03 2.63
CA GLN A 44 -3.76 8.15 3.22
C GLN A 44 -3.28 7.84 4.63
N GLN A 45 -4.05 7.06 5.40
CA GLN A 45 -3.70 6.66 6.75
C GLN A 45 -2.54 5.66 6.79
N LEU A 46 -2.27 4.95 5.69
CA LEU A 46 -1.16 4.02 5.63
C LEU A 46 0.19 4.74 5.59
N ASP A 47 0.23 5.93 5.01
CA ASP A 47 1.47 6.69 4.94
C ASP A 47 1.89 7.16 6.33
N ASP A 48 3.16 6.92 6.67
CA ASP A 48 3.73 7.34 7.95
C ASP A 48 4.34 8.74 7.76
N PRO A 49 3.81 9.76 8.47
CA PRO A 49 4.32 11.13 8.31
C PRO A 49 5.78 11.31 8.74
N ALA A 50 6.31 10.41 9.55
CA ALA A 50 7.73 10.43 9.93
C ALA A 50 8.64 10.06 8.74
N PHE A 51 8.08 9.46 7.69
CA PHE A 51 8.84 9.02 6.51
C PHE A 51 8.18 9.57 5.23
N PRO A 52 8.33 10.87 4.97
CA PRO A 52 7.62 11.52 3.86
C PRO A 52 8.01 11.04 2.46
N ARG A 53 9.19 10.41 2.31
CA ARG A 53 9.63 9.88 1.02
C ARG A 53 9.05 8.49 0.73
N ILE A 54 8.29 7.92 1.66
CA ILE A 54 7.74 6.58 1.52
C ILE A 54 6.23 6.65 1.46
N THR A 55 5.64 5.91 0.53
CA THR A 55 4.21 5.76 0.37
C THR A 55 3.88 4.29 0.14
N TYR A 56 2.60 3.96 0.17
CA TYR A 56 2.15 2.59 -0.08
C TYR A 56 1.58 2.49 -1.48
N ARG A 57 1.95 1.44 -2.19
CA ARG A 57 1.49 1.18 -3.55
C ARG A 57 1.09 -0.28 -3.69
N ARG A 58 0.06 -0.53 -4.48
CA ARG A 58 -0.35 -1.89 -4.82
C ARG A 58 0.60 -2.44 -5.89
N GLY A 59 1.25 -3.55 -5.58
CA GLY A 59 2.14 -4.24 -6.51
C GLY A 59 1.39 -5.18 -7.44
N GLY A 60 2.14 -5.86 -8.31
CA GLY A 60 1.59 -6.81 -9.28
C GLY A 60 0.86 -7.99 -8.65
N SER A 61 1.21 -8.35 -7.44
CA SER A 61 0.55 -9.41 -6.67
C SER A 61 -0.76 -8.96 -6.02
N GLY A 62 -1.11 -7.68 -6.13
CA GLY A 62 -2.27 -7.10 -5.47
C GLY A 62 -2.03 -6.68 -4.02
N THR A 63 -0.87 -6.98 -3.47
CA THR A 63 -0.49 -6.63 -2.10
C THR A 63 -0.03 -5.17 -2.05
N ILE A 64 -0.48 -4.44 -1.02
CA ILE A 64 -0.06 -3.06 -0.79
C ILE A 64 1.28 -3.09 -0.04
N GLN A 65 2.29 -2.44 -0.58
CA GLN A 65 3.64 -2.44 -0.01
C GLN A 65 4.23 -1.04 0.02
N PRO A 66 5.13 -0.76 1.00
CA PRO A 66 5.82 0.52 1.05
C PRO A 66 6.85 0.64 -0.08
N VAL A 67 6.83 1.79 -0.76
CA VAL A 67 7.75 2.10 -1.86
C VAL A 67 8.31 3.51 -1.69
N LEU A 68 9.46 3.77 -2.28
CA LEU A 68 10.00 5.12 -2.35
C LEU A 68 9.20 5.95 -3.35
N ARG A 69 8.70 7.07 -2.88
CA ARG A 69 7.85 7.98 -3.66
C ARG A 69 8.62 8.47 -4.89
N GLY A 70 7.97 8.44 -6.02
CA GLY A 70 8.56 8.91 -7.29
C GLY A 70 9.37 7.86 -8.05
N SER A 71 9.91 6.86 -7.37
CA SER A 71 10.72 5.81 -8.02
C SER A 71 9.98 4.49 -8.19
N GLY A 72 9.01 4.23 -7.31
CA GLY A 72 8.31 2.95 -7.28
C GLY A 72 9.13 1.79 -6.74
N ILE A 73 10.35 2.05 -6.27
CA ILE A 73 11.22 1.01 -5.71
C ILE A 73 10.73 0.65 -4.31
N ARG A 74 10.53 -0.64 -4.06
CA ARG A 74 10.03 -1.11 -2.77
C ARG A 74 11.09 -0.94 -1.69
N VAL A 75 10.67 -0.58 -0.49
CA VAL A 75 11.55 -0.55 0.68
C VAL A 75 12.20 -1.91 0.88
N GLN A 76 11.44 -2.98 0.67
CA GLN A 76 11.94 -4.36 0.76
C GLN A 76 13.16 -4.60 -0.13
N THR A 77 13.16 -4.05 -1.34
CA THR A 77 14.29 -4.18 -2.28
C THR A 77 15.56 -3.54 -1.70
N ILE A 78 15.43 -2.37 -1.11
CA ILE A 78 16.56 -1.67 -0.48
C ILE A 78 17.08 -2.46 0.71
N VAL A 79 16.18 -3.01 1.52
CA VAL A 79 16.55 -3.82 2.70
C VAL A 79 17.31 -5.07 2.28
N THR A 80 16.86 -5.75 1.25
CA THR A 80 17.50 -6.95 0.73
C THR A 80 18.92 -6.63 0.23
N ALA A 81 19.07 -5.54 -0.52
CA ALA A 81 20.37 -5.12 -1.03
C ALA A 81 21.35 -4.83 0.11
N HIS A 82 20.87 -4.21 1.16
CA HIS A 82 21.71 -3.86 2.31
C HIS A 82 22.06 -5.06 3.18
N ARG A 83 21.08 -5.91 3.48
CA ARG A 83 21.25 -7.01 4.43
C ARG A 83 21.84 -8.28 3.80
N GLU A 84 21.34 -8.67 2.64
CA GLU A 84 21.74 -9.93 2.00
C GLU A 84 22.94 -9.76 1.06
N TRP A 85 22.93 -8.69 0.28
CA TRP A 85 24.01 -8.42 -0.66
C TRP A 85 25.11 -7.55 -0.07
N ARG A 86 24.90 -7.07 1.15
CA ARG A 86 25.87 -6.28 1.93
C ARG A 86 26.38 -5.04 1.21
N LEU A 87 25.48 -4.40 0.43
CA LEU A 87 25.80 -3.16 -0.25
C LEU A 87 25.74 -1.98 0.73
N ALA A 88 26.70 -1.06 0.61
CA ALA A 88 26.66 0.18 1.36
C ALA A 88 25.57 1.09 0.81
N GLU A 89 25.12 2.08 1.61
CA GLU A 89 24.08 3.01 1.20
C GLU A 89 24.44 3.72 -0.10
N GLU A 90 25.68 4.13 -0.28
CA GLU A 90 26.18 4.79 -1.49
C GLU A 90 26.07 3.86 -2.71
N GLU A 91 26.37 2.59 -2.53
CA GLU A 91 26.28 1.59 -3.61
C GLU A 91 24.84 1.36 -4.02
N ILE A 92 23.93 1.27 -3.04
CA ILE A 92 22.51 1.10 -3.31
C ILE A 92 21.97 2.33 -4.05
N ALA A 93 22.32 3.52 -3.60
CA ALA A 93 21.90 4.76 -4.25
C ALA A 93 22.35 4.80 -5.71
N ALA A 94 23.60 4.43 -5.99
CA ALA A 94 24.12 4.39 -7.35
C ALA A 94 23.41 3.34 -8.22
N GLU A 95 23.19 2.13 -7.65
CA GLU A 95 22.57 1.03 -8.38
C GLU A 95 21.13 1.32 -8.80
N TYR A 96 20.35 1.97 -7.94
CA TYR A 96 18.93 2.20 -8.18
C TYR A 96 18.61 3.63 -8.61
N GLY A 97 19.61 4.47 -8.82
CA GLY A 97 19.39 5.86 -9.22
C GLY A 97 18.72 6.69 -8.15
N LEU A 98 19.04 6.45 -6.89
CA LEU A 98 18.45 7.11 -5.74
C LEU A 98 19.45 8.06 -5.08
N THR A 99 18.96 8.96 -4.24
CA THR A 99 19.81 9.75 -3.37
C THR A 99 20.16 8.94 -2.12
N LYS A 100 21.24 9.30 -1.47
CA LYS A 100 21.59 8.68 -0.20
C LYS A 100 20.52 8.89 0.86
N ALA A 101 19.86 10.05 0.85
CA ALA A 101 18.76 10.37 1.76
C ALA A 101 17.57 9.43 1.56
N GLN A 102 17.24 9.08 0.31
CA GLN A 102 16.17 8.13 0.01
C GLN A 102 16.50 6.72 0.55
N VAL A 103 17.72 6.28 0.35
CA VAL A 103 18.18 4.98 0.84
C VAL A 103 18.15 4.95 2.37
N ALA A 104 18.68 5.99 3.02
CA ALA A 104 18.71 6.09 4.47
C ALA A 104 17.28 6.07 5.06
N GLU A 105 16.35 6.78 4.42
CA GLU A 105 14.96 6.81 4.88
C GLU A 105 14.29 5.43 4.74
N ALA A 106 14.56 4.72 3.64
CA ALA A 106 14.03 3.37 3.44
C ALA A 106 14.52 2.41 4.52
N LEU A 107 15.80 2.48 4.88
CA LEU A 107 16.36 1.64 5.93
C LEU A 107 15.82 2.01 7.31
N ALA A 108 15.64 3.30 7.58
CA ALA A 108 15.04 3.77 8.83
C ALA A 108 13.58 3.33 8.92
N PHE A 109 12.83 3.41 7.81
CA PHE A 109 11.46 2.93 7.74
C PHE A 109 11.39 1.44 8.07
N PHE A 110 12.31 0.64 7.53
CA PHE A 110 12.37 -0.78 7.84
C PHE A 110 12.51 -1.03 9.33
N GLU A 111 13.38 -0.29 10.01
CA GLU A 111 13.57 -0.46 11.45
C GLU A 111 12.30 -0.14 12.24
N ALA A 112 11.54 0.88 11.80
CA ALA A 112 10.28 1.25 12.43
C ALA A 112 9.14 0.29 12.11
N HIS A 113 9.16 -0.35 10.94
CA HIS A 113 8.10 -1.24 10.43
C HIS A 113 8.61 -2.64 10.14
N ARG A 114 9.55 -3.12 10.94
CA ARG A 114 10.26 -4.38 10.70
C ARG A 114 9.32 -5.57 10.54
N GLN A 115 8.35 -5.72 11.43
CA GLN A 115 7.43 -6.87 11.39
C GLN A 115 6.62 -6.90 10.11
N GLU A 116 6.14 -5.74 9.66
CA GLU A 116 5.36 -5.61 8.43
C GLU A 116 6.18 -6.03 7.21
N ILE A 117 7.39 -5.49 7.08
CA ILE A 117 8.23 -5.76 5.90
C ILE A 117 8.73 -7.19 5.91
N GLU A 118 9.14 -7.71 7.05
CA GLU A 118 9.56 -9.10 7.15
C GLU A 118 8.44 -10.08 6.84
N ALA A 119 7.19 -9.73 7.20
CA ALA A 119 6.02 -10.53 6.85
C ALA A 119 5.83 -10.59 5.33
N HIS A 120 5.99 -9.45 4.63
CA HIS A 120 5.91 -9.41 3.17
C HIS A 120 7.03 -10.25 2.53
N MET A 121 8.24 -10.17 3.07
CA MET A 121 9.38 -10.94 2.57
C MET A 121 9.13 -12.44 2.72
N ARG A 122 8.60 -12.86 3.86
CA ARG A 122 8.26 -14.27 4.08
C ARG A 122 7.17 -14.76 3.14
N LEU A 123 6.16 -13.91 2.90
CA LEU A 123 5.07 -14.26 1.99
C LEU A 123 5.59 -14.43 0.56
N GLU A 124 6.42 -13.53 0.08
CA GLU A 124 7.01 -13.64 -1.25
C GLU A 124 7.91 -14.87 -1.39
N ALA A 125 8.70 -15.17 -0.38
CA ALA A 125 9.56 -16.37 -0.37
C ALA A 125 8.71 -17.64 -0.45
N ARG A 126 7.59 -17.67 0.27
CA ARG A 126 6.68 -18.81 0.26
C ARG A 126 6.00 -18.98 -1.11
N LEU A 127 5.53 -17.87 -1.70
CA LEU A 127 4.90 -17.90 -3.01
C LEU A 127 5.89 -18.34 -4.10
N ALA A 128 7.14 -17.89 -4.02
CA ALA A 128 8.19 -18.30 -4.95
C ALA A 128 8.48 -19.79 -4.81
N ALA A 129 8.51 -20.32 -3.59
CA ALA A 129 8.71 -21.75 -3.34
C ALA A 129 7.56 -22.58 -3.91
N GLU A 130 6.32 -22.14 -3.73
CA GLU A 130 5.14 -22.81 -4.27
C GLU A 130 5.14 -22.82 -5.80
N ALA A 131 5.56 -21.71 -6.43
CA ALA A 131 5.63 -21.60 -7.88
C ALA A 131 6.70 -22.52 -8.48
N ASN A 132 7.77 -22.81 -7.73
CA ASN A 132 8.88 -23.65 -8.17
C ASN A 132 8.76 -25.11 -7.71
N GLY A 133 7.75 -25.40 -6.91
CA GLY A 133 7.50 -26.75 -6.36
C GLY A 133 6.48 -27.59 -7.17
#